data_a451be6ab59f6daf2404e21b814e207f
#
_entry.id   a451be6ab59f6daf2404e21b814e207f
#
_cell.length_a   1.000
_cell.length_b   1.000
_cell.length_c   1.000
_cell.angle_alpha   90.00
_cell.angle_beta   90.00
_cell.angle_gamma   90.00
#
_symmetry.space_group_name_H-M   'P 1'
#
loop_
_entity.id
_entity.type
_entity.pdbx_description
1 polymer ?
#
loop_
_entity_poly.entity_id
_entity_poly.type
_entity_poly.pdbx_seq_one_letter_code
_entity_poly.pdbx_strand_id
1 'polypeptide(L)'
;TLLKSAHMIEREFKVMSALKLSNVPFPKMHYLCEDDDDIGTPYFIMEYIDGQSFLDPRALTLKNSERKKFYQETTKILANLHQICLEKVGLLDFGKSGNYFARQFSRWSVQYENSKTELIEPMENLISWLGDNIPSEKESNSCLVHGDWRIDNLLFDKKNFNLIAVLDWELSTIGDPRADLASQIMQWSMPIGEEGRGLH
;
A
#
# COMPACT_ATOMS: atom_id res chain seq x y z
N THR A 1 -22.30 -0.51 -6.48
CA THR A 1 -21.53 -0.64 -7.75
C THR A 1 -20.06 -0.67 -7.37
N LEU A 2 -19.44 -1.85 -7.48
CA LEU A 2 -18.00 -2.01 -7.27
C LEU A 2 -17.26 -1.04 -8.21
N LEU A 3 -16.30 -0.29 -7.67
CA LEU A 3 -15.49 0.64 -8.44
C LEU A 3 -14.75 -0.16 -9.53
N LYS A 4 -14.90 0.23 -10.80
CA LYS A 4 -14.21 -0.40 -11.95
C LYS A 4 -12.69 -0.49 -11.80
N SER A 5 -12.09 0.23 -10.86
CA SER A 5 -10.65 0.24 -10.59
C SER A 5 -10.23 -0.61 -9.37
N ALA A 6 -11.17 -1.19 -8.63
CA ALA A 6 -10.89 -1.86 -7.36
C ALA A 6 -10.50 -3.35 -7.50
N HIS A 7 -10.45 -3.90 -8.72
CA HIS A 7 -10.09 -5.31 -8.94
C HIS A 7 -9.35 -5.48 -10.28
N MET A 8 -8.33 -4.68 -10.49
CA MET A 8 -7.47 -4.84 -11.66
C MET A 8 -6.34 -5.82 -11.33
N ILE A 9 -6.69 -7.10 -11.21
CA ILE A 9 -5.76 -8.19 -10.85
C ILE A 9 -4.54 -8.27 -11.77
N GLU A 10 -4.70 -7.88 -13.03
CA GLU A 10 -3.61 -7.79 -13.99
C GLU A 10 -2.55 -6.76 -13.59
N ARG A 11 -2.96 -5.66 -12.94
CA ARG A 11 -2.03 -4.65 -12.41
C ARG A 11 -1.27 -5.19 -11.21
N GLU A 12 -1.97 -5.85 -10.30
CA GLU A 12 -1.37 -6.48 -9.13
C GLU A 12 -0.39 -7.57 -9.54
N PHE A 13 -0.77 -8.45 -10.48
CA PHE A 13 0.12 -9.45 -11.07
C PHE A 13 1.34 -8.83 -11.75
N LYS A 14 1.14 -7.73 -12.51
CA LYS A 14 2.22 -7.01 -13.21
C LYS A 14 3.25 -6.48 -12.23
N VAL A 15 2.81 -5.76 -11.18
CA VAL A 15 3.74 -5.17 -10.21
C VAL A 15 4.49 -6.24 -9.43
N MET A 16 3.81 -7.25 -8.89
CA MET A 16 4.47 -8.34 -8.18
C MET A 16 5.47 -9.10 -9.06
N SER A 17 5.11 -9.37 -10.32
CA SER A 17 6.04 -10.01 -11.26
C SER A 17 7.28 -9.17 -11.56
N ALA A 18 7.16 -7.86 -11.54
CA ALA A 18 8.27 -6.93 -11.75
C ALA A 18 9.25 -6.91 -10.56
N LEU A 19 8.77 -7.17 -9.33
CA LEU A 19 9.58 -7.17 -8.11
C LEU A 19 10.69 -8.22 -8.08
N LYS A 20 10.66 -9.23 -8.93
CA LYS A 20 11.72 -10.25 -9.07
C LYS A 20 13.11 -9.66 -9.35
N LEU A 21 13.19 -8.44 -9.83
CA LEU A 21 14.43 -7.69 -10.09
C LEU A 21 14.78 -6.69 -8.98
N SER A 22 14.13 -6.81 -7.82
CA SER A 22 14.29 -5.89 -6.68
C SER A 22 14.67 -6.63 -5.39
N ASN A 23 14.92 -5.86 -4.32
CA ASN A 23 15.14 -6.37 -2.97
C ASN A 23 13.87 -6.31 -2.10
N VAL A 24 12.69 -6.19 -2.72
CA VAL A 24 11.40 -6.24 -2.03
C VAL A 24 10.89 -7.68 -2.08
N PRO A 25 10.61 -8.32 -0.95
CA PRO A 25 10.09 -9.69 -0.93
C PRO A 25 8.64 -9.73 -1.39
N PHE A 26 8.29 -10.71 -2.21
CA PHE A 26 6.96 -10.92 -2.77
C PHE A 26 6.70 -12.41 -3.01
N PRO A 27 5.43 -12.88 -3.03
CA PRO A 27 5.10 -14.23 -3.44
C PRO A 27 5.43 -14.43 -4.93
N LYS A 28 6.06 -15.55 -5.30
CA LYS A 28 6.30 -15.87 -6.70
C LYS A 28 4.98 -15.98 -7.46
N MET A 29 4.87 -15.24 -8.56
CA MET A 29 3.69 -15.27 -9.43
C MET A 29 3.81 -16.44 -10.40
N HIS A 30 2.74 -17.26 -10.51
CA HIS A 30 2.72 -18.47 -11.32
C HIS A 30 1.85 -18.35 -12.56
N TYR A 31 0.65 -17.79 -12.43
CA TYR A 31 -0.34 -17.74 -13.49
C TYR A 31 -1.29 -16.57 -13.33
N LEU A 32 -1.70 -15.97 -14.44
CA LEU A 32 -2.76 -14.96 -14.50
C LEU A 32 -3.83 -15.47 -15.48
N CYS A 33 -5.08 -15.50 -15.04
CA CYS A 33 -6.26 -15.70 -15.87
C CYS A 33 -7.05 -14.39 -15.93
N GLU A 34 -7.20 -13.85 -17.14
CA GLU A 34 -7.87 -12.57 -17.37
C GLU A 34 -9.34 -12.73 -17.80
N ASP A 35 -9.77 -13.96 -18.09
CA ASP A 35 -11.16 -14.28 -18.40
C ASP A 35 -11.91 -14.82 -17.16
N ASP A 36 -13.23 -14.94 -17.30
CA ASP A 36 -14.12 -15.42 -16.24
C ASP A 36 -14.68 -16.85 -16.53
N ASP A 37 -14.17 -17.51 -17.55
CA ASP A 37 -14.69 -18.81 -17.98
C ASP A 37 -14.42 -19.93 -16.96
N ASP A 38 -13.26 -19.91 -16.28
CA ASP A 38 -12.85 -20.98 -15.37
C ASP A 38 -13.63 -21.00 -14.05
N ILE A 39 -13.67 -19.84 -13.34
CA ILE A 39 -14.24 -19.74 -11.99
C ILE A 39 -15.26 -18.60 -11.83
N GLY A 40 -15.65 -17.96 -12.93
CA GLY A 40 -16.63 -16.86 -12.92
C GLY A 40 -16.04 -15.49 -12.59
N THR A 41 -14.73 -15.36 -12.52
CA THR A 41 -14.00 -14.10 -12.31
C THR A 41 -12.54 -14.25 -12.71
N PRO A 42 -11.87 -13.20 -13.22
CA PRO A 42 -10.43 -13.19 -13.39
C PRO A 42 -9.69 -13.50 -12.09
N TYR A 43 -8.54 -14.17 -12.16
CA TYR A 43 -7.74 -14.56 -10.99
C TYR A 43 -6.26 -14.71 -11.31
N PHE A 44 -5.41 -14.73 -10.30
CA PHE A 44 -4.02 -15.16 -10.43
C PHE A 44 -3.66 -16.22 -9.39
N ILE A 45 -2.63 -16.99 -9.71
CA ILE A 45 -2.06 -17.99 -8.82
C ILE A 45 -0.67 -17.53 -8.40
N MET A 46 -0.44 -17.47 -7.09
CA MET A 46 0.84 -17.12 -6.51
C MET A 46 1.32 -18.18 -5.51
N GLU A 47 2.60 -18.11 -5.16
CA GLU A 47 3.21 -18.92 -4.12
C GLU A 47 2.51 -18.72 -2.77
N TYR A 48 2.24 -19.83 -2.07
CA TYR A 48 1.84 -19.77 -0.66
C TYR A 48 3.08 -19.55 0.21
N ILE A 49 3.09 -18.49 1.01
CA ILE A 49 4.17 -18.19 1.94
C ILE A 49 3.68 -18.44 3.37
N ASP A 50 4.34 -19.37 4.09
CA ASP A 50 4.04 -19.65 5.48
C ASP A 50 4.66 -18.58 6.40
N GLY A 51 4.01 -17.42 6.45
CA GLY A 51 4.36 -16.29 7.30
C GLY A 51 3.31 -16.00 8.36
N GLN A 52 3.53 -14.92 9.10
CA GLN A 52 2.54 -14.34 10.01
C GLN A 52 2.36 -12.85 9.68
N SER A 53 1.11 -12.37 9.73
CA SER A 53 0.77 -10.96 9.68
C SER A 53 0.30 -10.47 11.04
N PHE A 54 0.24 -9.17 11.23
CA PHE A 54 -0.20 -8.55 12.46
C PHE A 54 -1.33 -7.56 12.14
N LEU A 55 -2.52 -7.80 12.66
CA LEU A 55 -3.65 -6.88 12.51
C LEU A 55 -3.49 -5.66 13.44
N ASP A 56 -2.95 -5.89 14.64
CA ASP A 56 -2.69 -4.83 15.61
C ASP A 56 -1.27 -4.27 15.41
N PRO A 57 -1.13 -2.98 15.03
CA PRO A 57 0.17 -2.36 14.81
C PRO A 57 1.05 -2.34 16.05
N ARG A 58 0.49 -2.44 17.24
CA ARG A 58 1.25 -2.53 18.50
C ARG A 58 2.06 -3.82 18.60
N ALA A 59 1.70 -4.85 17.83
CA ALA A 59 2.34 -6.16 17.84
C ALA A 59 2.60 -6.65 19.27
N LEU A 60 1.55 -6.64 20.12
CA LEU A 60 1.63 -6.84 21.57
C LEU A 60 2.15 -8.24 21.97
N THR A 61 2.06 -9.20 21.08
CA THR A 61 2.59 -10.56 21.28
C THR A 61 4.12 -10.61 21.22
N LEU A 62 4.77 -9.56 20.68
CA LEU A 62 6.21 -9.49 20.52
C LEU A 62 6.87 -8.84 21.75
N LYS A 63 8.07 -9.33 22.11
CA LYS A 63 8.96 -8.64 23.05
C LYS A 63 9.47 -7.32 22.46
N ASN A 64 9.92 -6.39 23.29
CA ASN A 64 10.40 -5.08 22.85
C ASN A 64 11.54 -5.17 21.82
N SER A 65 12.47 -6.12 21.98
CA SER A 65 13.58 -6.34 21.02
C SER A 65 13.10 -6.88 19.68
N GLU A 66 12.10 -7.78 19.68
CA GLU A 66 11.48 -8.33 18.48
C GLU A 66 10.67 -7.25 17.75
N ARG A 67 9.91 -6.44 18.49
CA ARG A 67 9.14 -5.31 17.95
C ARG A 67 10.02 -4.26 17.31
N LYS A 68 11.18 -3.96 17.93
CA LYS A 68 12.18 -3.07 17.32
C LYS A 68 12.65 -3.62 15.98
N LYS A 69 13.01 -4.91 15.90
CA LYS A 69 13.44 -5.55 14.66
C LYS A 69 12.32 -5.56 13.62
N PHE A 70 11.11 -5.89 14.02
CA PHE A 70 9.91 -5.88 13.20
C PHE A 70 9.74 -4.53 12.47
N TYR A 71 9.76 -3.40 13.19
CA TYR A 71 9.64 -2.08 12.58
C TYR A 71 10.87 -1.66 11.77
N GLN A 72 12.06 -2.12 12.15
CA GLN A 72 13.26 -1.90 11.35
C GLN A 72 13.18 -2.59 9.99
N GLU A 73 12.71 -3.84 9.95
CA GLU A 73 12.50 -4.58 8.68
C GLU A 73 11.41 -3.91 7.84
N THR A 74 10.28 -3.53 8.43
CA THR A 74 9.21 -2.80 7.73
C THR A 74 9.73 -1.55 7.04
N THR A 75 10.47 -0.70 7.76
CA THR A 75 11.04 0.55 7.22
C THR A 75 12.12 0.27 6.16
N LYS A 76 12.95 -0.73 6.35
CA LYS A 76 13.99 -1.13 5.40
C LYS A 76 13.39 -1.58 4.07
N ILE A 77 12.36 -2.42 4.11
CA ILE A 77 11.70 -2.90 2.89
C ILE A 77 10.94 -1.78 2.19
N LEU A 78 10.31 -0.87 2.93
CA LEU A 78 9.71 0.33 2.36
C LEU A 78 10.75 1.20 1.64
N ALA A 79 11.91 1.41 2.24
CA ALA A 79 13.00 2.14 1.60
C ALA A 79 13.51 1.44 0.32
N ASN A 80 13.60 0.10 0.33
CA ASN A 80 13.95 -0.68 -0.85
C ASN A 80 12.91 -0.52 -1.97
N LEU A 81 11.62 -0.51 -1.62
CA LEU A 81 10.53 -0.30 -2.56
C LEU A 81 10.67 1.06 -3.27
N HIS A 82 10.85 2.12 -2.50
CA HIS A 82 10.94 3.48 -3.04
C HIS A 82 12.24 3.75 -3.84
N GLN A 83 13.24 2.88 -3.72
CA GLN A 83 14.50 2.97 -4.47
C GLN A 83 14.52 2.10 -5.74
N ILE A 84 13.41 1.42 -6.06
CA ILE A 84 13.33 0.61 -7.28
C ILE A 84 13.50 1.50 -8.52
N CYS A 85 14.44 1.12 -9.38
CA CYS A 85 14.58 1.73 -10.70
C CYS A 85 13.46 1.23 -11.61
N LEU A 86 12.46 2.06 -11.85
CA LEU A 86 11.26 1.72 -12.62
C LEU A 86 11.57 1.20 -14.03
N GLU A 87 12.58 1.75 -14.68
CA GLU A 87 13.03 1.31 -16.00
C GLU A 87 13.53 -0.14 -15.97
N LYS A 88 14.39 -0.47 -14.97
CA LYS A 88 14.97 -1.82 -14.85
C LYS A 88 13.93 -2.90 -14.58
N VAL A 89 12.85 -2.55 -13.89
CA VAL A 89 11.76 -3.49 -13.57
C VAL A 89 10.59 -3.43 -14.56
N GLY A 90 10.65 -2.57 -15.59
CA GLY A 90 9.62 -2.48 -16.62
C GLY A 90 8.31 -1.82 -16.15
N LEU A 91 8.39 -0.86 -15.23
CA LEU A 91 7.22 -0.19 -14.64
C LEU A 91 7.14 1.31 -14.96
N LEU A 92 7.85 1.82 -15.98
CA LEU A 92 7.80 3.25 -16.35
C LEU A 92 6.39 3.72 -16.70
N ASP A 93 5.58 2.86 -17.29
CA ASP A 93 4.20 3.12 -17.72
C ASP A 93 3.13 2.70 -16.69
N PHE A 94 3.54 2.23 -15.51
CA PHE A 94 2.64 1.69 -14.49
C PHE A 94 1.73 2.75 -13.85
N GLY A 95 2.12 4.02 -13.92
CA GLY A 95 1.36 5.16 -13.41
C GLY A 95 1.88 6.49 -13.95
N LYS A 96 1.22 7.57 -13.58
CA LYS A 96 1.63 8.93 -13.97
C LYS A 96 2.59 9.50 -12.94
N SER A 97 3.76 9.98 -13.36
CA SER A 97 4.68 10.74 -12.53
C SER A 97 4.15 12.14 -12.21
N GLY A 98 4.51 12.68 -11.06
CA GLY A 98 4.18 14.02 -10.59
C GLY A 98 2.71 14.24 -10.23
N ASN A 99 2.45 15.31 -9.48
CA ASN A 99 1.11 15.70 -9.02
C ASN A 99 0.32 14.56 -8.33
N TYR A 100 1.01 13.65 -7.64
CA TYR A 100 0.38 12.49 -7.01
C TYR A 100 -0.65 12.91 -5.96
N PHE A 101 -0.27 13.79 -5.01
CA PHE A 101 -1.18 14.21 -3.95
C PHE A 101 -2.39 14.98 -4.49
N ALA A 102 -2.21 15.84 -5.49
CA ALA A 102 -3.33 16.55 -6.12
C ALA A 102 -4.30 15.58 -6.80
N ARG A 103 -3.79 14.53 -7.49
CA ARG A 103 -4.63 13.50 -8.10
C ARG A 103 -5.37 12.67 -7.05
N GLN A 104 -4.71 12.29 -5.94
CA GLN A 104 -5.35 11.55 -4.85
C GLN A 104 -6.42 12.39 -4.16
N PHE A 105 -6.13 13.64 -3.85
CA PHE A 105 -7.10 14.57 -3.30
C PHE A 105 -8.36 14.69 -4.18
N SER A 106 -8.17 14.95 -5.48
CA SER A 106 -9.29 15.05 -6.42
C SER A 106 -10.10 13.75 -6.49
N ARG A 107 -9.42 12.60 -6.59
CA ARG A 107 -10.08 11.28 -6.66
C ARG A 107 -10.92 11.00 -5.42
N TRP A 108 -10.35 11.15 -4.25
CA TRP A 108 -11.03 10.81 -3.00
C TRP A 108 -12.12 11.80 -2.63
N SER A 109 -11.95 13.10 -2.94
CA SER A 109 -12.99 14.12 -2.76
C SER A 109 -14.21 13.83 -3.63
N VAL A 110 -14.00 13.51 -4.92
CA VAL A 110 -15.10 13.12 -5.83
C VAL A 110 -15.79 11.84 -5.36
N GLN A 111 -15.03 10.87 -4.87
CA GLN A 111 -15.60 9.62 -4.36
C GLN A 111 -16.45 9.87 -3.11
N TYR A 112 -15.98 10.68 -2.17
CA TYR A 112 -16.74 11.07 -0.99
C TYR A 112 -18.04 11.78 -1.39
N GLU A 113 -17.97 12.79 -2.26
CA GLU A 113 -19.15 13.51 -2.75
C GLU A 113 -20.20 12.57 -3.36
N ASN A 114 -19.77 11.57 -4.15
CA ASN A 114 -20.65 10.61 -4.80
C ASN A 114 -21.25 9.56 -3.84
N SER A 115 -20.64 9.35 -2.68
CA SER A 115 -21.02 8.30 -1.73
C SER A 115 -21.68 8.83 -0.45
N LYS A 116 -21.56 10.12 -0.15
CA LYS A 116 -22.11 10.70 1.07
C LYS A 116 -23.64 10.64 1.04
N THR A 117 -24.22 10.22 2.14
CA THR A 117 -25.68 10.16 2.36
C THR A 117 -26.18 11.30 3.24
N GLU A 118 -25.28 11.94 3.97
CA GLU A 118 -25.53 13.10 4.84
C GLU A 118 -24.31 14.02 4.87
N LEU A 119 -24.50 15.21 5.39
CA LEU A 119 -23.40 16.18 5.58
C LEU A 119 -22.63 15.80 6.85
N ILE A 120 -21.33 15.52 6.67
CA ILE A 120 -20.39 15.27 7.77
C ILE A 120 -19.45 16.47 7.85
N GLU A 121 -19.78 17.44 8.70
CA GLU A 121 -19.06 18.71 8.80
C GLU A 121 -17.52 18.55 8.98
N PRO A 122 -16.98 17.63 9.80
CA PRO A 122 -15.54 17.39 9.89
C PRO A 122 -14.91 16.95 8.55
N MET A 123 -15.64 16.20 7.72
CA MET A 123 -15.15 15.79 6.39
C MET A 123 -15.11 16.95 5.41
N GLU A 124 -16.13 17.81 5.40
CA GLU A 124 -16.15 19.00 4.56
C GLU A 124 -14.98 19.94 4.92
N ASN A 125 -14.77 20.15 6.21
CA ASN A 125 -13.65 20.96 6.73
C ASN A 125 -12.30 20.34 6.35
N LEU A 126 -12.16 19.01 6.45
CA LEU A 126 -10.93 18.30 6.05
C LEU A 126 -10.66 18.45 4.55
N ILE A 127 -11.69 18.29 3.71
CA ILE A 127 -11.55 18.45 2.25
C ILE A 127 -11.09 19.87 1.91
N SER A 128 -11.72 20.89 2.52
CA SER A 128 -11.31 22.28 2.32
C SER A 128 -9.86 22.51 2.71
N TRP A 129 -9.48 22.05 3.92
CA TRP A 129 -8.11 22.19 4.42
C TRP A 129 -7.07 21.48 3.55
N LEU A 130 -7.37 20.25 3.11
CA LEU A 130 -6.46 19.47 2.25
C LEU A 130 -6.28 20.17 0.90
N GLY A 131 -7.34 20.74 0.32
CA GLY A 131 -7.27 21.47 -0.92
C GLY A 131 -6.28 22.65 -0.87
N ASP A 132 -6.28 23.39 0.26
CA ASP A 132 -5.39 24.51 0.50
C ASP A 132 -3.96 24.10 0.91
N ASN A 133 -3.77 22.83 1.32
CA ASN A 133 -2.51 22.33 1.90
C ASN A 133 -1.90 21.15 1.14
N ILE A 134 -2.18 21.03 -0.16
CA ILE A 134 -1.57 19.95 -0.98
C ILE A 134 -0.05 20.13 -1.00
N PRO A 135 0.74 19.10 -0.59
CA PRO A 135 2.19 19.21 -0.55
C PRO A 135 2.77 19.42 -1.96
N SER A 136 3.77 20.29 -2.05
CA SER A 136 4.53 20.44 -3.30
C SER A 136 5.30 19.15 -3.62
N GLU A 137 5.33 18.77 -4.88
CA GLU A 137 6.00 17.59 -5.40
C GLU A 137 7.08 17.95 -6.40
N LYS A 138 8.13 17.13 -6.45
CA LYS A 138 9.09 17.13 -7.56
C LYS A 138 8.90 15.84 -8.34
N GLU A 139 8.74 15.92 -9.65
CA GLU A 139 8.56 14.75 -10.51
C GLU A 139 9.71 13.75 -10.38
N SER A 140 10.95 14.25 -10.17
CA SER A 140 12.13 13.43 -9.92
C SER A 140 12.06 12.54 -8.68
N ASN A 141 11.10 12.77 -7.78
CA ASN A 141 10.90 11.97 -6.58
C ASN A 141 9.82 10.88 -6.78
N SER A 142 9.23 10.79 -7.98
CA SER A 142 8.24 9.74 -8.26
C SER A 142 8.89 8.35 -8.23
N CYS A 143 8.28 7.44 -7.49
CA CYS A 143 8.72 6.06 -7.32
C CYS A 143 7.53 5.11 -7.36
N LEU A 144 7.79 3.80 -7.31
CA LEU A 144 6.73 2.82 -7.05
C LEU A 144 6.28 2.99 -5.60
N VAL A 145 4.99 3.30 -5.39
CA VAL A 145 4.34 3.32 -4.08
C VAL A 145 3.38 2.15 -3.96
N HIS A 146 3.26 1.60 -2.77
CA HIS A 146 2.33 0.52 -2.46
C HIS A 146 0.88 1.02 -2.46
N GLY A 147 0.64 2.19 -1.88
CA GLY A 147 -0.67 2.83 -1.79
C GLY A 147 -1.53 2.38 -0.61
N ASP A 148 -1.21 1.24 0.00
CA ASP A 148 -1.80 0.76 1.27
C ASP A 148 -0.73 0.08 2.15
N TRP A 149 0.35 0.81 2.44
CA TRP A 149 1.46 0.29 3.24
C TRP A 149 1.08 0.17 4.71
N ARG A 150 0.60 -1.00 5.09
CA ARG A 150 0.13 -1.34 6.42
C ARG A 150 0.70 -2.68 6.85
N ILE A 151 0.86 -2.89 8.16
CA ILE A 151 1.50 -4.08 8.68
C ILE A 151 0.69 -5.37 8.44
N ASP A 152 -0.63 -5.28 8.30
CA ASP A 152 -1.50 -6.40 7.96
C ASP A 152 -1.31 -6.88 6.51
N ASN A 153 -0.74 -6.04 5.63
CA ASN A 153 -0.34 -6.39 4.27
C ASN A 153 1.11 -6.94 4.19
N LEU A 154 1.76 -7.13 5.32
CA LEU A 154 3.14 -7.60 5.41
C LEU A 154 3.22 -8.97 6.09
N LEU A 155 3.91 -9.91 5.47
CA LEU A 155 4.18 -11.22 6.05
C LEU A 155 5.59 -11.29 6.63
N PHE A 156 5.69 -11.77 7.85
CA PHE A 156 6.94 -11.94 8.58
C PHE A 156 7.25 -13.41 8.84
N ASP A 157 8.52 -13.77 8.82
CA ASP A 157 8.99 -15.06 9.26
C ASP A 157 8.67 -15.26 10.76
N LYS A 158 8.09 -16.41 11.08
CA LYS A 158 7.58 -16.73 12.42
C LYS A 158 8.67 -16.83 13.50
N LYS A 159 9.94 -16.99 13.11
CA LYS A 159 11.06 -17.22 14.04
C LYS A 159 11.93 -15.99 14.23
N ASN A 160 12.21 -15.29 13.14
CA ASN A 160 13.21 -14.23 13.15
C ASN A 160 12.63 -12.84 12.83
N PHE A 161 11.32 -12.75 12.50
CA PHE A 161 10.60 -11.51 12.16
C PHE A 161 11.18 -10.74 10.98
N ASN A 162 11.92 -11.39 10.10
CA ASN A 162 12.27 -10.80 8.81
C ASN A 162 10.99 -10.66 7.98
N LEU A 163 10.84 -9.56 7.25
CA LEU A 163 9.75 -9.40 6.32
C LEU A 163 10.03 -10.28 5.09
N ILE A 164 9.11 -11.22 4.80
CA ILE A 164 9.26 -12.26 3.76
C ILE A 164 8.29 -12.10 2.59
N ALA A 165 7.24 -11.29 2.73
CA ALA A 165 6.40 -10.90 1.59
C ALA A 165 5.65 -9.59 1.87
N VAL A 166 5.44 -8.82 0.81
CA VAL A 166 4.52 -7.69 0.74
C VAL A 166 3.36 -8.10 -0.14
N LEU A 167 2.14 -7.93 0.36
CA LEU A 167 0.89 -8.35 -0.27
C LEU A 167 -0.03 -7.15 -0.52
N ASP A 168 -1.12 -7.37 -1.29
CA ASP A 168 -2.19 -6.39 -1.53
C ASP A 168 -1.70 -5.15 -2.29
N TRP A 169 -1.27 -5.37 -3.54
CA TRP A 169 -0.73 -4.34 -4.42
C TRP A 169 -1.79 -3.62 -5.27
N GLU A 170 -3.08 -3.80 -4.99
CA GLU A 170 -4.17 -3.26 -5.81
C GLU A 170 -4.17 -1.73 -5.93
N LEU A 171 -3.71 -1.01 -4.89
CA LEU A 171 -3.59 0.45 -4.87
C LEU A 171 -2.23 0.97 -5.36
N SER A 172 -1.31 0.07 -5.73
CA SER A 172 0.03 0.46 -6.15
C SER A 172 0.05 1.28 -7.43
N THR A 173 0.97 2.23 -7.49
CA THR A 173 1.12 3.13 -8.65
C THR A 173 2.48 3.84 -8.61
N ILE A 174 2.72 4.70 -9.61
CA ILE A 174 3.82 5.66 -9.54
C ILE A 174 3.33 6.90 -8.77
N GLY A 175 4.01 7.21 -7.67
CA GLY A 175 3.59 8.26 -6.76
C GLY A 175 4.74 8.85 -5.94
N ASP A 176 4.39 9.61 -4.91
CA ASP A 176 5.34 10.22 -3.98
C ASP A 176 5.56 9.29 -2.77
N PRO A 177 6.81 8.97 -2.41
CA PRO A 177 7.14 8.04 -1.31
C PRO A 177 6.58 8.47 0.04
N ARG A 178 6.29 9.77 0.22
CA ARG A 178 5.71 10.29 1.46
C ARG A 178 4.32 9.71 1.75
N ALA A 179 3.61 9.22 0.73
CA ALA A 179 2.29 8.62 0.91
C ALA A 179 2.36 7.33 1.74
N ASP A 180 3.22 6.39 1.35
CA ASP A 180 3.40 5.14 2.10
C ASP A 180 4.04 5.39 3.47
N LEU A 181 5.00 6.33 3.55
CA LEU A 181 5.59 6.71 4.83
C LEU A 181 4.53 7.29 5.77
N ALA A 182 3.64 8.17 5.28
CA ALA A 182 2.54 8.72 6.08
C ALA A 182 1.60 7.61 6.56
N SER A 183 1.27 6.64 5.70
CA SER A 183 0.47 5.47 6.06
C SER A 183 1.10 4.68 7.20
N GLN A 184 2.42 4.47 7.17
CA GLN A 184 3.15 3.78 8.23
C GLN A 184 3.18 4.57 9.55
N ILE A 185 3.41 5.90 9.51
CA ILE A 185 3.61 6.70 10.72
C ILE A 185 2.31 7.24 11.34
N MET A 186 1.21 7.34 10.58
CA MET A 186 -0.06 7.87 11.11
C MET A 186 -0.56 7.09 12.34
N GLN A 187 -0.24 5.80 12.41
CA GLN A 187 -0.63 4.93 13.53
C GLN A 187 -0.07 5.41 14.88
N TRP A 188 1.06 6.13 14.88
CA TRP A 188 1.60 6.76 16.12
C TRP A 188 0.78 7.96 16.60
N SER A 189 -0.04 8.55 15.74
CA SER A 189 -0.90 9.70 16.04
C SER A 189 -2.37 9.32 16.22
N MET A 190 -2.74 8.07 15.93
CA MET A 190 -4.12 7.60 16.08
C MET A 190 -4.39 7.12 17.50
N PRO A 191 -5.63 7.29 18.01
CA PRO A 191 -6.00 6.81 19.33
C PRO A 191 -5.97 5.28 19.40
N ILE A 192 -5.65 4.76 20.60
CA ILE A 192 -5.80 3.32 20.91
C ILE A 192 -7.30 3.01 21.03
N GLY A 193 -7.69 1.81 20.63
CA GLY A 193 -9.03 1.29 20.85
C GLY A 193 -9.44 0.31 19.76
N GLU A 194 -10.63 -0.27 19.91
CA GLU A 194 -11.19 -1.19 18.91
C GLU A 194 -11.43 -0.52 17.56
N GLU A 195 -11.75 0.78 17.58
CA GLU A 195 -11.99 1.59 16.38
C GLU A 195 -10.74 2.33 15.89
N GLY A 196 -9.74 2.53 16.77
CA GLY A 196 -8.49 3.24 16.46
C GLY A 196 -7.32 2.26 16.36
N ARG A 197 -6.66 2.19 15.23
CA ARG A 197 -5.45 1.36 15.03
C ARG A 197 -4.17 2.09 15.49
N GLY A 198 -4.28 2.90 16.56
CA GLY A 198 -3.18 3.68 17.08
C GLY A 198 -2.21 2.89 17.94
N LEU A 199 -0.99 3.43 18.10
CA LEU A 199 0.10 2.84 18.89
C LEU A 199 0.21 3.42 20.30
N HIS A 200 -0.56 4.45 20.64
CA HIS A 200 -0.57 5.05 21.96
C HIS A 200 -1.38 4.28 22.98
#